data_77507d373ec9579a568c9162f816ab7c
#
_entry.id   77507d373ec9579a568c9162f816ab7c
#
_cell.length_a   1.000
_cell.length_b   1.000
_cell.length_c   1.000
_cell.angle_alpha   90.00
_cell.angle_beta   90.00
_cell.angle_gamma   90.00
#
_symmetry.space_group_name_H-M   'P 1'
#
loop_
_entity.id
_entity.type
_entity.pdbx_description
1 polymer ?
#
loop_
_entity_poly.entity_id
_entity_poly.type
_entity_poly.pdbx_seq_one_letter_code
_entity_poly.pdbx_strand_id
1 'polypeptide(L)'
;EPELELTAGFDLLGADIRDFPVYASPAEFQGEADVVVDFSSPSALPALLSFGLEHRMPLVLATTGYDQGQLEEIQQAARSIPIFRSANLSLGVNILVELVRRTAAVLGGSCDIEIVERHHNKKMDAPSGTALMLAEAAADALPCQPELVCGRQGIRRSRERCEIGISSVRGGGIVGDHEVLFAGRDELIELRHSALSREVFASGAVQAA
;
A
#
# COMPACT_ATOMS: atom_id res chain seq x y z
N GLU A 1 -3.77 13.14 -17.19
CA GLU A 1 -4.08 14.52 -16.80
C GLU A 1 -3.32 15.47 -17.71
N PRO A 2 -3.93 16.60 -18.14
CA PRO A 2 -3.34 17.48 -19.19
C PRO A 2 -2.08 18.23 -18.74
N GLU A 3 -1.68 18.16 -17.50
CA GLU A 3 -0.53 18.88 -16.93
C GLU A 3 0.70 17.99 -16.69
N LEU A 4 0.62 16.69 -17.03
CA LEU A 4 1.70 15.73 -16.82
C LEU A 4 2.17 15.11 -18.13
N GLU A 5 3.49 15.07 -18.31
CA GLU A 5 4.16 14.43 -19.42
C GLU A 5 4.99 13.24 -18.91
N LEU A 6 4.85 12.09 -19.57
CA LEU A 6 5.72 10.95 -19.33
C LEU A 6 6.97 11.09 -20.19
N THR A 7 8.06 11.50 -19.57
CA THR A 7 9.33 11.75 -20.27
C THR A 7 10.13 10.48 -20.53
N ALA A 8 10.03 9.49 -19.62
CA ALA A 8 10.73 8.20 -19.74
C ALA A 8 10.06 7.10 -18.90
N GLY A 9 10.38 5.85 -19.23
CA GLY A 9 10.10 4.67 -18.41
C GLY A 9 11.35 3.86 -18.13
N PHE A 10 11.31 3.06 -17.06
CA PHE A 10 12.37 2.12 -16.71
C PHE A 10 11.79 0.71 -16.61
N ASP A 11 12.29 -0.23 -17.44
CA ASP A 11 11.86 -1.63 -17.43
C ASP A 11 13.02 -2.52 -17.87
N LEU A 12 13.37 -3.53 -17.07
CA LEU A 12 14.47 -4.47 -17.35
C LEU A 12 14.28 -5.26 -18.66
N LEU A 13 13.04 -5.46 -19.09
CA LEU A 13 12.74 -6.22 -20.31
C LEU A 13 12.70 -5.33 -21.57
N GLY A 14 12.77 -4.00 -21.41
CA GLY A 14 12.58 -3.04 -22.48
C GLY A 14 11.18 -3.15 -23.09
N ALA A 15 10.58 -2.06 -23.46
CA ALA A 15 9.29 -2.10 -24.16
C ALA A 15 9.32 -1.15 -25.35
N ASP A 16 9.37 -1.70 -26.55
CA ASP A 16 9.34 -0.97 -27.82
C ASP A 16 7.96 -0.36 -28.20
N ILE A 17 7.01 -0.27 -27.26
CA ILE A 17 5.61 0.03 -27.59
C ILE A 17 5.09 1.26 -26.83
N ARG A 18 5.91 2.32 -26.71
CA ARG A 18 5.51 3.51 -25.95
C ARG A 18 5.83 4.78 -26.71
N ASP A 19 5.03 5.80 -26.48
CA ASP A 19 5.25 7.15 -27.04
C ASP A 19 6.42 7.90 -26.36
N PHE A 20 7.13 7.24 -25.44
CA PHE A 20 8.28 7.75 -24.69
C PHE A 20 9.39 6.68 -24.59
N PRO A 21 10.66 7.09 -24.42
CA PRO A 21 11.78 6.16 -24.32
C PRO A 21 11.70 5.29 -23.07
N VAL A 22 12.10 4.03 -23.19
CA VAL A 22 12.20 3.08 -22.05
C VAL A 22 13.65 2.61 -21.96
N TYR A 23 14.25 2.78 -20.78
CA TYR A 23 15.61 2.42 -20.46
C TYR A 23 15.64 1.19 -19.55
N ALA A 24 16.72 0.40 -19.61
CA ALA A 24 16.89 -0.76 -18.73
C ALA A 24 17.27 -0.34 -17.29
N SER A 25 17.84 0.85 -17.13
CA SER A 25 18.24 1.38 -15.84
C SER A 25 18.00 2.89 -15.73
N PRO A 26 17.63 3.43 -14.57
CA PRO A 26 17.57 4.88 -14.35
C PRO A 26 18.87 5.61 -14.69
N ALA A 27 20.02 4.98 -14.51
CA ALA A 27 21.35 5.55 -14.82
C ALA A 27 21.56 5.87 -16.31
N GLU A 28 20.76 5.30 -17.21
CA GLU A 28 20.83 5.55 -18.65
C GLU A 28 20.06 6.82 -19.06
N PHE A 29 19.21 7.35 -18.19
CA PHE A 29 18.40 8.52 -18.47
C PHE A 29 19.25 9.80 -18.42
N GLN A 30 19.24 10.54 -19.53
CA GLN A 30 19.99 11.80 -19.70
C GLN A 30 19.05 13.02 -19.88
N GLY A 31 17.73 12.80 -19.74
CA GLY A 31 16.72 13.84 -19.90
C GLY A 31 16.44 14.63 -18.62
N GLU A 32 15.42 15.47 -18.69
CA GLU A 32 14.89 16.21 -17.55
C GLU A 32 13.58 15.58 -17.10
N ALA A 33 13.38 15.51 -15.80
CA ALA A 33 12.13 15.08 -15.16
C ALA A 33 12.02 15.76 -13.78
N ASP A 34 10.80 15.93 -13.29
CA ASP A 34 10.53 16.56 -12.00
C ASP A 34 10.39 15.52 -10.87
N VAL A 35 10.01 14.28 -11.19
CA VAL A 35 9.73 13.22 -10.21
C VAL A 35 9.82 11.84 -10.83
N VAL A 36 10.24 10.84 -10.05
CA VAL A 36 10.16 9.43 -10.43
C VAL A 36 9.04 8.76 -9.63
N VAL A 37 8.18 8.02 -10.34
CA VAL A 37 7.13 7.19 -9.74
C VAL A 37 7.47 5.72 -9.92
N ASP A 38 7.58 4.99 -8.81
CA ASP A 38 7.99 3.58 -8.78
C ASP A 38 6.82 2.64 -8.42
N PHE A 39 6.53 1.71 -9.35
CA PHE A 39 5.60 0.59 -9.19
C PHE A 39 6.30 -0.76 -9.47
N SER A 40 7.59 -0.86 -9.26
CA SER A 40 8.40 -2.01 -9.69
C SER A 40 8.48 -3.11 -8.62
N SER A 41 9.63 -3.29 -8.03
CA SER A 41 9.91 -4.30 -7.02
C SER A 41 10.97 -3.80 -6.02
N PRO A 42 11.05 -4.39 -4.81
CA PRO A 42 12.07 -4.01 -3.83
C PRO A 42 13.51 -4.09 -4.34
N SER A 43 13.79 -4.96 -5.32
CA SER A 43 15.12 -5.09 -5.91
C SER A 43 15.57 -3.87 -6.74
N ALA A 44 14.64 -3.02 -7.17
CA ALA A 44 14.95 -1.78 -7.90
C ALA A 44 15.38 -0.63 -6.97
N LEU A 45 15.10 -0.73 -5.67
CA LEU A 45 15.31 0.35 -4.72
C LEU A 45 16.72 0.93 -4.72
N PRO A 46 17.83 0.15 -4.72
CA PRO A 46 19.17 0.71 -4.69
C PRO A 46 19.46 1.62 -5.89
N ALA A 47 19.03 1.22 -7.09
CA ALA A 47 19.21 2.00 -8.30
C ALA A 47 18.36 3.29 -8.29
N LEU A 48 17.12 3.20 -7.79
CA LEU A 48 16.21 4.35 -7.66
C LEU A 48 16.74 5.36 -6.64
N LEU A 49 17.21 4.91 -5.47
CA LEU A 49 17.76 5.80 -4.46
C LEU A 49 19.06 6.47 -4.95
N SER A 50 19.96 5.70 -5.61
CA SER A 50 21.19 6.27 -6.19
C SER A 50 20.86 7.36 -7.20
N PHE A 51 19.96 7.07 -8.15
CA PHE A 51 19.51 8.02 -9.14
C PHE A 51 18.87 9.27 -8.50
N GLY A 52 17.94 9.06 -7.55
CA GLY A 52 17.26 10.14 -6.85
C GLY A 52 18.22 11.06 -6.11
N LEU A 53 19.20 10.51 -5.40
CA LEU A 53 20.21 11.27 -4.66
C LEU A 53 21.16 12.05 -5.59
N GLU A 54 21.63 11.42 -6.68
CA GLU A 54 22.54 12.02 -7.64
C GLU A 54 21.91 13.21 -8.36
N HIS A 55 20.66 13.05 -8.81
CA HIS A 55 19.94 14.06 -9.58
C HIS A 55 19.06 14.99 -8.70
N ARG A 56 19.07 14.81 -7.37
CA ARG A 56 18.15 15.50 -6.42
C ARG A 56 16.68 15.35 -6.81
N MET A 57 16.34 14.18 -7.33
CA MET A 57 15.04 13.84 -7.89
C MET A 57 14.07 13.36 -6.80
N PRO A 58 12.87 13.96 -6.66
CA PRO A 58 11.81 13.43 -5.81
C PRO A 58 11.39 12.03 -6.23
N LEU A 59 11.02 11.18 -5.26
CA LEU A 59 10.58 9.81 -5.50
C LEU A 59 9.19 9.56 -4.90
N VAL A 60 8.30 8.95 -5.69
CA VAL A 60 7.02 8.39 -5.22
C VAL A 60 7.15 6.87 -5.27
N LEU A 61 7.29 6.23 -4.12
CA LEU A 61 7.50 4.79 -3.98
C LEU A 61 6.18 4.08 -3.66
N ALA A 62 5.58 3.43 -4.66
CA ALA A 62 4.37 2.61 -4.56
C ALA A 62 4.69 1.11 -4.44
N THR A 63 5.94 0.72 -4.58
CA THR A 63 6.40 -0.66 -4.39
C THR A 63 6.18 -1.10 -2.95
N THR A 64 5.71 -2.34 -2.78
CA THR A 64 5.46 -2.98 -1.47
C THR A 64 6.46 -4.10 -1.23
N GLY A 65 6.57 -4.56 0.03
CA GLY A 65 7.41 -5.69 0.38
C GLY A 65 8.89 -5.34 0.66
N TYR A 66 9.20 -4.07 0.92
CA TYR A 66 10.51 -3.68 1.44
C TYR A 66 10.80 -4.32 2.79
N ASP A 67 12.01 -4.80 2.96
CA ASP A 67 12.52 -5.25 4.25
C ASP A 67 12.93 -4.08 5.15
N GLN A 68 13.28 -4.38 6.41
CA GLN A 68 13.63 -3.36 7.40
C GLN A 68 14.87 -2.53 6.98
N GLY A 69 15.88 -3.17 6.38
CA GLY A 69 17.08 -2.49 5.90
C GLY A 69 16.75 -1.50 4.78
N GLN A 70 15.91 -1.91 3.83
CA GLN A 70 15.43 -1.07 2.74
C GLN A 70 14.60 0.13 3.24
N LEU A 71 13.78 -0.07 4.28
CA LEU A 71 13.04 1.02 4.91
C LEU A 71 13.98 2.03 5.57
N GLU A 72 15.05 1.58 6.19
CA GLU A 72 16.08 2.45 6.77
C GLU A 72 16.85 3.23 5.69
N GLU A 73 17.17 2.59 4.54
CA GLU A 73 17.77 3.26 3.39
C GLU A 73 16.86 4.37 2.83
N ILE A 74 15.55 4.10 2.70
CA ILE A 74 14.55 5.09 2.29
C ILE A 74 14.53 6.27 3.28
N GLN A 75 14.50 6.00 4.59
CA GLN A 75 14.50 7.05 5.61
C GLN A 75 15.78 7.89 5.57
N GLN A 76 16.92 7.27 5.30
CA GLN A 76 18.19 7.99 5.17
C GLN A 76 18.19 8.89 3.92
N ALA A 77 17.75 8.38 2.77
CA ALA A 77 17.65 9.15 1.53
C ALA A 77 16.65 10.31 1.64
N ALA A 78 15.54 10.12 2.37
CA ALA A 78 14.52 11.14 2.61
C ALA A 78 15.01 12.37 3.39
N ARG A 79 16.20 12.31 3.98
CA ARG A 79 16.87 13.47 4.58
C ARG A 79 17.46 14.42 3.53
N SER A 80 17.66 13.95 2.31
CA SER A 80 18.35 14.67 1.24
C SER A 80 17.44 15.01 0.06
N ILE A 81 16.44 14.19 -0.21
CA ILE A 81 15.47 14.36 -1.31
C ILE A 81 14.05 14.10 -0.80
N PRO A 82 13.01 14.71 -1.40
CA PRO A 82 11.63 14.38 -1.11
C PRO A 82 11.33 12.92 -1.49
N ILE A 83 10.82 12.13 -0.54
CA ILE A 83 10.36 10.77 -0.80
C ILE A 83 8.98 10.60 -0.20
N PHE A 84 8.01 10.28 -1.05
CA PHE A 84 6.68 9.85 -0.63
C PHE A 84 6.58 8.34 -0.82
N ARG A 85 6.22 7.60 0.25
CA ARG A 85 6.04 6.14 0.20
C ARG A 85 4.70 5.76 0.78
N SER A 86 3.95 4.94 0.04
CA SER A 86 2.71 4.34 0.55
C SER A 86 2.53 2.94 -0.03
N ALA A 87 2.03 2.02 0.79
CA ALA A 87 1.62 0.68 0.32
C ALA A 87 0.37 0.72 -0.56
N ASN A 88 -0.38 1.83 -0.53
CA ASN A 88 -1.52 2.08 -1.40
C ASN A 88 -1.68 3.58 -1.64
N LEU A 89 -1.65 3.98 -2.90
CA LEU A 89 -1.75 5.39 -3.31
C LEU A 89 -3.20 5.84 -3.58
N SER A 90 -4.20 4.96 -3.48
CA SER A 90 -5.60 5.36 -3.59
C SER A 90 -5.98 6.34 -2.48
N LEU A 91 -6.47 7.53 -2.84
CA LEU A 91 -7.01 8.48 -1.87
C LEU A 91 -8.13 7.87 -1.04
N GLY A 92 -9.02 7.07 -1.67
CA GLY A 92 -10.11 6.38 -0.99
C GLY A 92 -9.62 5.39 0.07
N VAL A 93 -8.53 4.66 -0.21
CA VAL A 93 -7.90 3.77 0.78
C VAL A 93 -7.28 4.56 1.93
N ASN A 94 -6.62 5.68 1.65
CA ASN A 94 -6.03 6.52 2.71
C ASN A 94 -7.10 7.17 3.60
N ILE A 95 -8.24 7.55 3.04
CA ILE A 95 -9.41 7.98 3.82
C ILE A 95 -9.94 6.82 4.69
N LEU A 96 -10.03 5.60 4.14
CA LEU A 96 -10.46 4.42 4.89
C LEU A 96 -9.52 4.15 6.08
N VAL A 97 -8.21 4.23 5.90
CA VAL A 97 -7.20 4.08 6.97
C VAL A 97 -7.45 5.07 8.11
N GLU A 98 -7.70 6.33 7.78
CA GLU A 98 -7.98 7.35 8.81
C GLU A 98 -9.31 7.10 9.52
N LEU A 99 -10.36 6.70 8.79
CA LEU A 99 -11.65 6.33 9.39
C LEU A 99 -11.51 5.13 10.32
N VAL A 100 -10.75 4.11 9.92
CA VAL A 100 -10.46 2.93 10.76
C VAL A 100 -9.73 3.34 12.04
N ARG A 101 -8.70 4.18 11.94
CA ARG A 101 -7.97 4.68 13.12
C ARG A 101 -8.91 5.40 14.09
N ARG A 102 -9.74 6.32 13.59
CA ARG A 102 -10.70 7.07 14.42
C ARG A 102 -11.75 6.18 15.05
N THR A 103 -12.28 5.22 14.29
CA THR A 103 -13.28 4.27 14.78
C THR A 103 -12.68 3.36 15.85
N ALA A 104 -11.47 2.84 15.62
CA ALA A 104 -10.74 2.01 16.60
C ALA A 104 -10.44 2.77 17.91
N ALA A 105 -10.07 4.06 17.82
CA ALA A 105 -9.84 4.90 19.00
C ALA A 105 -11.08 5.04 19.89
N VAL A 106 -12.28 5.05 19.30
CA VAL A 106 -13.54 5.23 20.03
C VAL A 106 -14.15 3.89 20.46
N LEU A 107 -14.17 2.90 19.58
CA LEU A 107 -14.91 1.66 19.75
C LEU A 107 -14.04 0.43 20.01
N GLY A 108 -12.73 0.49 19.77
CA GLY A 108 -11.85 -0.68 19.81
C GLY A 108 -11.74 -1.35 21.20
N GLY A 109 -12.10 -0.65 22.26
CA GLY A 109 -12.20 -1.24 23.59
C GLY A 109 -13.49 -2.04 23.86
N SER A 110 -14.52 -1.89 23.01
CA SER A 110 -15.84 -2.49 23.15
C SER A 110 -16.29 -3.36 21.98
N CYS A 111 -15.60 -3.28 20.84
CA CYS A 111 -15.90 -4.02 19.63
C CYS A 111 -14.77 -4.99 19.27
N ASP A 112 -15.12 -6.08 18.63
CA ASP A 112 -14.19 -6.96 17.94
C ASP A 112 -13.87 -6.36 16.56
N ILE A 113 -12.59 -6.42 16.15
CA ILE A 113 -12.15 -5.88 14.86
C ILE A 113 -11.78 -7.04 13.94
N GLU A 114 -12.44 -7.10 12.78
CA GLU A 114 -12.17 -8.09 11.74
C GLU A 114 -11.99 -7.37 10.40
N ILE A 115 -11.02 -7.83 9.62
CA ILE A 115 -10.72 -7.31 8.29
C ILE A 115 -10.95 -8.41 7.27
N VAL A 116 -11.71 -8.10 6.23
CA VAL A 116 -11.92 -9.00 5.08
C VAL A 116 -11.41 -8.33 3.83
N GLU A 117 -10.47 -8.99 3.15
CA GLU A 117 -9.96 -8.50 1.87
C GLU A 117 -10.21 -9.51 0.75
N ARG A 118 -10.50 -8.99 -0.44
CA ARG A 118 -10.82 -9.79 -1.63
C ARG A 118 -10.01 -9.29 -2.81
N HIS A 119 -9.30 -10.21 -3.49
CA HIS A 119 -8.52 -9.91 -4.69
C HIS A 119 -8.65 -11.01 -5.74
N HIS A 120 -8.13 -10.71 -6.93
CA HIS A 120 -8.09 -11.67 -8.04
C HIS A 120 -7.29 -12.93 -7.66
N ASN A 121 -7.59 -14.03 -8.39
CA ASN A 121 -7.02 -15.35 -8.15
C ASN A 121 -5.49 -15.46 -8.41
N LYS A 122 -4.88 -14.44 -9.01
CA LYS A 122 -3.43 -14.38 -9.29
C LYS A 122 -2.62 -13.61 -8.23
N LYS A 123 -3.28 -13.04 -7.20
CA LYS A 123 -2.55 -12.32 -6.15
C LYS A 123 -1.81 -13.29 -5.24
N MET A 124 -0.50 -13.10 -5.13
CA MET A 124 0.41 -14.03 -4.41
C MET A 124 0.41 -13.80 -2.91
N ASP A 125 0.45 -12.54 -2.47
CA ASP A 125 0.48 -12.19 -1.05
C ASP A 125 -0.92 -12.31 -0.42
N ALA A 126 -0.96 -12.84 0.80
CA ALA A 126 -2.12 -12.89 1.68
C ALA A 126 -1.64 -12.86 3.14
N PRO A 127 -2.09 -11.90 3.96
CA PRO A 127 -2.97 -10.77 3.62
C PRO A 127 -2.35 -9.77 2.64
N SER A 128 -3.20 -8.95 2.00
CA SER A 128 -2.75 -7.85 1.15
C SER A 128 -2.05 -6.75 1.97
N GLY A 129 -1.11 -6.01 1.34
CA GLY A 129 -0.46 -4.86 2.00
C GLY A 129 -1.45 -3.82 2.52
N THR A 130 -2.56 -3.59 1.82
CA THR A 130 -3.64 -2.68 2.28
C THR A 130 -4.35 -3.23 3.52
N ALA A 131 -4.61 -4.53 3.60
CA ALA A 131 -5.22 -5.13 4.79
C ALA A 131 -4.30 -5.00 6.02
N LEU A 132 -2.99 -5.18 5.83
CA LEU A 132 -2.00 -4.97 6.89
C LEU A 132 -1.94 -3.49 7.33
N MET A 133 -2.00 -2.55 6.38
CA MET A 133 -2.04 -1.12 6.66
C MET A 133 -3.29 -0.72 7.46
N LEU A 134 -4.45 -1.32 7.17
CA LEU A 134 -5.68 -1.12 7.93
C LEU A 134 -5.59 -1.72 9.33
N ALA A 135 -4.99 -2.90 9.46
CA ALA A 135 -4.75 -3.55 10.75
C ALA A 135 -3.80 -2.73 11.64
N GLU A 136 -2.72 -2.20 11.08
CA GLU A 136 -1.77 -1.32 11.75
C GLU A 136 -2.46 -0.03 12.23
N ALA A 137 -3.26 0.61 11.36
CA ALA A 137 -4.01 1.81 11.73
C ALA A 137 -5.01 1.58 12.86
N ALA A 138 -5.64 0.41 12.91
CA ALA A 138 -6.49 0.02 14.02
C ALA A 138 -5.67 -0.27 15.29
N ALA A 139 -4.57 -1.02 15.16
CA ALA A 139 -3.70 -1.40 16.27
C ALA A 139 -3.10 -0.19 17.00
N ASP A 140 -2.63 0.81 16.24
CA ASP A 140 -2.07 2.06 16.77
C ASP A 140 -3.06 2.84 17.66
N ALA A 141 -4.35 2.66 17.43
CA ALA A 141 -5.41 3.35 18.16
C ALA A 141 -5.96 2.55 19.34
N LEU A 142 -5.59 1.26 19.48
CA LEU A 142 -6.06 0.41 20.56
C LEU A 142 -5.26 0.63 21.87
N PRO A 143 -5.89 0.43 23.05
CA PRO A 143 -5.20 0.52 24.33
C PRO A 143 -4.31 -0.71 24.63
N CYS A 144 -4.27 -1.70 23.75
CA CYS A 144 -3.50 -2.94 23.87
C CYS A 144 -2.73 -3.22 22.59
N GLN A 145 -1.70 -4.05 22.67
CA GLN A 145 -0.99 -4.57 21.49
C GLN A 145 -1.77 -5.78 20.94
N PRO A 146 -2.50 -5.66 19.83
CA PRO A 146 -3.31 -6.76 19.35
C PRO A 146 -2.48 -7.85 18.67
N GLU A 147 -2.93 -9.10 18.82
CA GLU A 147 -2.47 -10.22 17.99
C GLU A 147 -3.17 -10.14 16.61
N LEU A 148 -2.41 -10.22 15.53
CA LEU A 148 -2.96 -10.34 14.18
C LEU A 148 -3.24 -11.82 13.87
N VAL A 149 -4.51 -12.17 13.72
CA VAL A 149 -4.96 -13.54 13.42
C VAL A 149 -5.32 -13.66 11.95
N CYS A 150 -4.39 -14.17 11.14
CA CYS A 150 -4.56 -14.36 9.70
C CYS A 150 -5.27 -15.69 9.41
N GLY A 151 -6.58 -15.65 9.31
CA GLY A 151 -7.45 -16.82 9.19
C GLY A 151 -7.63 -17.57 10.53
N ARG A 152 -8.77 -18.25 10.68
CA ARG A 152 -9.11 -18.99 11.91
C ARG A 152 -9.13 -20.49 11.72
N GLN A 153 -8.49 -21.00 10.67
CA GLN A 153 -8.45 -22.44 10.41
C GLN A 153 -7.72 -23.17 11.55
N GLY A 154 -8.38 -24.20 12.10
CA GLY A 154 -7.80 -25.01 13.18
C GLY A 154 -7.89 -24.39 14.58
N ILE A 155 -8.28 -23.14 14.71
CA ILE A 155 -8.49 -22.50 16.02
C ILE A 155 -9.78 -23.06 16.63
N ARG A 156 -9.68 -23.60 17.86
CA ARG A 156 -10.81 -24.16 18.63
C ARG A 156 -10.97 -23.46 19.98
N ARG A 157 -10.80 -22.15 20.00
CA ARG A 157 -11.05 -21.30 21.16
C ARG A 157 -11.91 -20.11 20.77
N SER A 158 -12.55 -19.49 21.75
CA SER A 158 -13.18 -18.18 21.56
C SER A 158 -12.13 -17.15 21.15
N ARG A 159 -12.58 -16.11 20.45
CA ARG A 159 -11.78 -14.97 20.11
C ARG A 159 -11.25 -14.28 21.38
N GLU A 160 -9.99 -13.87 21.38
CA GLU A 160 -9.42 -13.05 22.44
C GLU A 160 -9.83 -11.57 22.25
N ARG A 161 -9.90 -10.85 23.36
CA ARG A 161 -10.36 -9.46 23.33
C ARG A 161 -9.42 -8.52 22.57
N CYS A 162 -8.11 -8.80 22.62
CA CYS A 162 -7.10 -8.00 21.94
C CYS A 162 -6.56 -8.75 20.70
N GLU A 163 -7.44 -9.05 19.77
CA GLU A 163 -7.12 -9.61 18.46
C GLU A 163 -7.64 -8.69 17.34
N ILE A 164 -6.95 -8.67 16.22
CA ILE A 164 -7.48 -8.20 14.94
C ILE A 164 -7.44 -9.38 13.98
N GLY A 165 -8.62 -9.85 13.55
CA GLY A 165 -8.70 -10.92 12.57
C GLY A 165 -8.53 -10.40 11.15
N ILE A 166 -7.87 -11.20 10.28
CA ILE A 166 -7.72 -10.87 8.86
C ILE A 166 -8.08 -12.09 8.04
N SER A 167 -9.04 -11.94 7.15
CA SER A 167 -9.51 -12.99 6.23
C SER A 167 -9.27 -12.58 4.78
N SER A 168 -8.57 -13.44 4.03
CA SER A 168 -8.23 -13.20 2.63
C SER A 168 -9.05 -14.07 1.69
N VAL A 169 -9.72 -13.45 0.71
CA VAL A 169 -10.46 -14.13 -0.36
C VAL A 169 -9.75 -13.92 -1.69
N ARG A 170 -9.63 -14.98 -2.48
CA ARG A 170 -9.05 -14.95 -3.82
C ARG A 170 -10.06 -15.49 -4.83
N GLY A 171 -10.39 -14.68 -5.86
CA GLY A 171 -11.35 -15.10 -6.87
C GLY A 171 -11.47 -14.16 -8.06
N GLY A 172 -11.72 -14.74 -9.23
CA GLY A 172 -11.99 -13.97 -10.44
C GLY A 172 -10.96 -12.89 -10.77
N GLY A 173 -11.47 -11.74 -11.18
CA GLY A 173 -10.70 -10.55 -11.52
C GLY A 173 -10.86 -9.39 -10.53
N ILE A 174 -11.23 -9.66 -9.27
CA ILE A 174 -11.44 -8.63 -8.24
C ILE A 174 -10.17 -7.78 -8.13
N VAL A 175 -10.31 -6.49 -8.33
CA VAL A 175 -9.16 -5.55 -8.31
C VAL A 175 -8.62 -5.39 -6.89
N GLY A 176 -9.52 -5.17 -5.92
CA GLY A 176 -9.20 -5.09 -4.51
C GLY A 176 -10.36 -4.52 -3.70
N ASP A 177 -10.90 -5.34 -2.82
CA ASP A 177 -11.92 -4.96 -1.85
C ASP A 177 -11.35 -5.09 -0.46
N HIS A 178 -11.61 -4.11 0.40
CA HIS A 178 -11.21 -4.12 1.79
C HIS A 178 -12.38 -3.66 2.65
N GLU A 179 -12.66 -4.41 3.68
CA GLU A 179 -13.76 -4.18 4.60
C GLU A 179 -13.25 -4.39 6.03
N VAL A 180 -13.51 -3.42 6.90
CA VAL A 180 -13.18 -3.48 8.32
C VAL A 180 -14.47 -3.45 9.10
N LEU A 181 -14.69 -4.50 9.90
CA LEU A 181 -15.85 -4.69 10.75
C LEU A 181 -15.48 -4.33 12.19
N PHE A 182 -16.27 -3.50 12.82
CA PHE A 182 -16.26 -3.24 14.24
C PHE A 182 -17.53 -3.86 14.83
N ALA A 183 -17.42 -5.08 15.35
CA ALA A 183 -18.52 -5.87 15.84
C ALA A 183 -18.70 -5.67 17.34
N GLY A 184 -19.66 -4.85 17.73
CA GLY A 184 -20.12 -4.66 19.08
C GLY A 184 -21.12 -5.72 19.52
N ARG A 185 -21.62 -5.59 20.75
CA ARG A 185 -22.62 -6.53 21.27
C ARG A 185 -23.96 -6.43 20.57
N ASP A 186 -24.40 -5.22 20.29
CA ASP A 186 -25.76 -4.94 19.80
C ASP A 186 -25.75 -4.13 18.48
N GLU A 187 -24.54 -3.86 17.92
CA GLU A 187 -24.36 -3.12 16.68
C GLU A 187 -23.13 -3.59 15.90
N LEU A 188 -23.13 -3.33 14.60
CA LEU A 188 -22.02 -3.60 13.68
C LEU A 188 -21.75 -2.34 12.87
N ILE A 189 -20.50 -1.90 12.82
CA ILE A 189 -20.06 -0.85 11.90
C ILE A 189 -19.14 -1.47 10.86
N GLU A 190 -19.41 -1.19 9.60
CA GLU A 190 -18.64 -1.66 8.45
C GLU A 190 -18.06 -0.47 7.70
N LEU A 191 -16.74 -0.46 7.54
CA LEU A 191 -16.03 0.52 6.73
C LEU A 191 -15.44 -0.21 5.52
N ARG A 192 -15.86 0.18 4.31
CA ARG A 192 -15.49 -0.56 3.10
C ARG A 192 -14.98 0.34 1.99
N HIS A 193 -13.99 -0.15 1.25
CA HIS A 193 -13.52 0.40 -0.01
C HIS A 193 -13.44 -0.71 -1.05
N SER A 194 -13.89 -0.44 -2.27
CA SER A 194 -13.80 -1.32 -3.44
C SER A 194 -13.13 -0.58 -4.58
N ALA A 195 -11.98 -1.07 -5.02
CA ALA A 195 -11.34 -0.58 -6.24
C ALA A 195 -12.00 -1.22 -7.46
N LEU A 196 -12.55 -0.41 -8.36
CA LEU A 196 -13.20 -0.87 -9.58
C LEU A 196 -12.22 -0.98 -10.75
N SER A 197 -11.12 -0.23 -10.72
CA SER A 197 -10.04 -0.24 -11.70
C SER A 197 -8.69 -0.04 -11.01
N ARG A 198 -7.62 -0.55 -11.62
CA ARG A 198 -6.24 -0.28 -11.17
C ARG A 198 -5.81 1.16 -11.40
N GLU A 199 -6.52 1.88 -12.26
CA GLU A 199 -6.27 3.30 -12.54
C GLU A 199 -6.35 4.18 -11.28
N VAL A 200 -7.12 3.77 -10.26
CA VAL A 200 -7.19 4.49 -8.99
C VAL A 200 -5.83 4.62 -8.30
N PHE A 201 -4.94 3.65 -8.47
CA PHE A 201 -3.59 3.69 -7.90
C PHE A 201 -2.66 4.59 -8.73
N ALA A 202 -2.79 4.54 -10.06
CA ALA A 202 -2.04 5.43 -10.95
C ALA A 202 -2.44 6.89 -10.74
N SER A 203 -3.75 7.18 -10.65
CA SER A 203 -4.25 8.53 -10.36
C SER A 203 -3.74 9.04 -9.01
N GLY A 204 -3.69 8.19 -7.99
CA GLY A 204 -3.14 8.55 -6.69
C GLY A 204 -1.62 8.81 -6.73
N ALA A 205 -0.89 8.07 -7.55
CA ALA A 205 0.54 8.29 -7.75
C ALA A 205 0.82 9.64 -8.44
N VAL A 206 0.01 9.97 -9.42
CA VAL A 206 0.05 11.27 -10.12
C VAL A 206 -0.27 12.44 -9.19
N GLN A 207 -1.20 12.27 -8.25
CA GLN A 207 -1.50 13.30 -7.25
C GLN A 207 -0.39 13.45 -6.21
N ALA A 208 0.41 12.43 -5.99
CA ALA A 208 1.53 12.45 -5.05
C ALA A 208 2.82 12.99 -5.69
N ALA A 209 2.90 12.96 -7.01
CA ALA A 209 3.98 13.50 -7.82
C ALA A 209 3.86 15.01 -8.00
#